data_d359359c3b3855cc6d7b85fb580e51f0
#
_entry.id   d359359c3b3855cc6d7b85fb580e51f0
#
_cell.length_a   1.000
_cell.length_b   1.000
_cell.length_c   1.000
_cell.angle_alpha   90.00
_cell.angle_beta   90.00
_cell.angle_gamma   90.00
#
_symmetry.space_group_name_H-M   'P 1'
#
loop_
_entity.id
_entity.type
_entity.pdbx_description
1 polymer ?
#
loop_
_entity_poly.entity_id
_entity_poly.type
_entity_poly.pdbx_seq_one_letter_code
_entity_poly.pdbx_strand_id
1 'polypeptide(L)'
;MKQKEYKPLPEKHLWQLALHTGQWCRAVLCQAHHFFDALEADNRPLPWDDSESFDMFLADKTFLITAIHHSIVNMEKLNAELINRGDTSFQGVLDSIATEEERKQIRIWRNMNEHDLDYLSNNGNYQKEFITTAKKGGYTFETNAFVTLIHGDAKIFLIGGIEIDKLLFRFRENMAQIQKKSKEVFERYFR
;
A
#
# COMPACT_ATOMS: atom_id res chain seq x y z
N MET A 1 -19.73 3.41 -21.16
CA MET A 1 -19.71 2.58 -19.94
C MET A 1 -20.86 3.03 -19.06
N LYS A 2 -21.80 2.13 -18.67
CA LYS A 2 -22.86 2.45 -17.70
C LYS A 2 -22.17 2.68 -16.36
N GLN A 3 -22.30 3.88 -15.77
CA GLN A 3 -21.93 4.11 -14.38
C GLN A 3 -22.70 3.09 -13.54
N LYS A 4 -21.98 2.20 -12.86
CA LYS A 4 -22.61 1.31 -11.86
C LYS A 4 -23.14 2.23 -10.77
N GLU A 5 -24.47 2.19 -10.60
CA GLU A 5 -25.16 2.91 -9.54
C GLU A 5 -24.54 2.51 -8.19
N TYR A 6 -24.05 3.49 -7.45
CA TYR A 6 -23.46 3.24 -6.13
C TYR A 6 -24.54 2.76 -5.17
N LYS A 7 -24.39 1.56 -4.63
CA LYS A 7 -25.27 1.03 -3.57
C LYS A 7 -24.56 1.20 -2.23
N PRO A 8 -25.09 2.05 -1.33
CA PRO A 8 -24.52 2.22 0.01
C PRO A 8 -24.49 0.89 0.76
N LEU A 9 -23.47 0.70 1.57
CA LEU A 9 -23.38 -0.45 2.46
C LEU A 9 -24.51 -0.40 3.50
N PRO A 10 -25.14 -1.54 3.82
CA PRO A 10 -26.02 -1.62 4.98
C PRO A 10 -25.29 -1.18 6.24
N GLU A 11 -25.97 -0.46 7.15
CA GLU A 11 -25.37 0.04 8.39
C GLU A 11 -24.68 -1.06 9.20
N LYS A 12 -25.28 -2.25 9.23
CA LYS A 12 -24.70 -3.44 9.89
C LYS A 12 -23.33 -3.89 9.35
N HIS A 13 -22.88 -3.39 8.21
CA HIS A 13 -21.56 -3.69 7.64
C HIS A 13 -20.59 -2.50 7.73
N LEU A 14 -21.09 -1.31 8.07
CA LEU A 14 -20.24 -0.12 8.15
C LEU A 14 -19.22 -0.22 9.30
N TRP A 15 -19.65 -0.77 10.44
CA TRP A 15 -18.74 -1.01 11.56
C TRP A 15 -17.63 -2.02 11.22
N GLN A 16 -17.96 -3.05 10.40
CA GLN A 16 -16.96 -4.02 9.94
C GLN A 16 -15.93 -3.34 9.03
N LEU A 17 -16.38 -2.50 8.11
CA LEU A 17 -15.48 -1.73 7.24
C LEU A 17 -14.56 -0.81 8.06
N ALA A 18 -15.09 -0.13 9.06
CA ALA A 18 -14.31 0.72 9.96
C ALA A 18 -13.28 -0.08 10.76
N LEU A 19 -13.68 -1.23 11.31
CA LEU A 19 -12.78 -2.14 12.01
C LEU A 19 -11.64 -2.62 11.11
N HIS A 20 -11.98 -3.11 9.92
CA HIS A 20 -11.00 -3.58 8.93
C HIS A 20 -10.05 -2.45 8.50
N THR A 21 -10.56 -1.22 8.30
CA THR A 21 -9.72 -0.06 7.99
C THR A 21 -8.65 0.13 9.06
N GLY A 22 -9.04 0.17 10.32
CA GLY A 22 -8.08 0.30 11.43
C GLY A 22 -7.09 -0.87 11.54
N GLN A 23 -7.54 -2.09 11.29
CA GLN A 23 -6.71 -3.30 11.31
C GLN A 23 -5.66 -3.28 10.20
N TRP A 24 -6.06 -3.02 8.96
CA TRP A 24 -5.14 -2.99 7.83
C TRP A 24 -4.12 -1.86 7.94
N CYS A 25 -4.52 -0.68 8.42
CA CYS A 25 -3.57 0.41 8.64
C CYS A 25 -2.53 0.07 9.72
N ARG A 26 -2.90 -0.67 10.77
CA ARG A 26 -1.91 -1.19 11.73
C ARG A 26 -1.01 -2.25 11.10
N ALA A 27 -1.58 -3.14 10.27
CA ALA A 27 -0.81 -4.16 9.57
C ALA A 27 0.28 -3.56 8.67
N VAL A 28 0.02 -2.40 8.03
CA VAL A 28 1.06 -1.68 7.27
C VAL A 28 2.28 -1.37 8.13
N LEU A 29 2.08 -0.80 9.32
CA LEU A 29 3.20 -0.43 10.19
C LEU A 29 3.93 -1.64 10.76
N CYS A 30 3.20 -2.71 11.12
CA CYS A 30 3.82 -3.96 11.58
C CYS A 30 4.64 -4.60 10.46
N GLN A 31 4.08 -4.70 9.27
CA GLN A 31 4.76 -5.31 8.14
C GLN A 31 5.95 -4.47 7.63
N ALA A 32 5.84 -3.14 7.72
CA ALA A 32 6.95 -2.25 7.43
C ALA A 32 8.14 -2.51 8.36
N HIS A 33 7.90 -2.73 9.65
CA HIS A 33 8.95 -3.07 10.60
C HIS A 33 9.68 -4.34 10.20
N HIS A 34 8.95 -5.43 9.94
CA HIS A 34 9.55 -6.68 9.46
C HIS A 34 10.35 -6.52 8.17
N PHE A 35 9.77 -5.78 7.21
CA PHE A 35 10.42 -5.53 5.92
C PHE A 35 11.73 -4.75 6.09
N PHE A 36 11.76 -3.69 6.93
CA PHE A 36 12.97 -2.90 7.13
C PHE A 36 14.00 -3.62 8.00
N ASP A 37 13.59 -4.37 9.01
CA ASP A 37 14.50 -5.23 9.79
C ASP A 37 15.21 -6.23 8.87
N ALA A 38 14.45 -6.83 7.95
CA ALA A 38 15.03 -7.71 6.93
C ALA A 38 15.95 -6.93 5.97
N LEU A 39 15.73 -5.65 5.70
CA LEU A 39 16.61 -4.82 4.86
C LEU A 39 17.89 -4.38 5.56
N GLU A 40 17.87 -4.15 6.84
CA GLU A 40 18.99 -3.67 7.64
C GLU A 40 19.94 -4.79 8.10
N ALA A 41 19.52 -6.04 8.02
CA ALA A 41 20.41 -7.18 8.26
C ALA A 41 21.57 -7.14 7.25
N ASP A 42 22.70 -6.61 7.69
CA ASP A 42 23.82 -6.08 6.89
C ASP A 42 24.63 -7.10 6.08
N ASN A 43 24.28 -8.39 6.16
CA ASN A 43 24.94 -9.47 5.44
C ASN A 43 23.93 -10.29 4.64
N ARG A 44 23.18 -9.62 3.74
CA ARG A 44 22.30 -10.40 2.89
C ARG A 44 23.11 -11.25 1.96
N PRO A 45 22.94 -12.56 2.03
CA PRO A 45 23.39 -13.42 0.96
C PRO A 45 22.72 -12.95 -0.34
N LEU A 46 23.44 -13.05 -1.43
CA LEU A 46 22.84 -12.87 -2.75
C LEU A 46 21.78 -13.95 -2.94
N PRO A 47 20.75 -13.74 -3.77
CA PRO A 47 19.63 -14.69 -3.93
C PRO A 47 20.05 -16.12 -4.23
N TRP A 48 21.25 -16.30 -4.78
CA TRP A 48 21.81 -17.62 -5.11
C TRP A 48 22.70 -18.21 -4.01
N ASP A 49 22.96 -17.48 -2.93
CA ASP A 49 23.79 -17.95 -1.81
C ASP A 49 22.94 -18.48 -0.66
N ASP A 50 21.77 -17.88 -0.43
CA ASP A 50 20.80 -18.26 0.60
C ASP A 50 19.38 -17.99 0.11
N SER A 51 18.75 -19.00 -0.45
CA SER A 51 17.40 -18.91 -1.00
C SER A 51 16.34 -18.63 0.07
N GLU A 52 16.51 -19.13 1.30
CA GLU A 52 15.51 -18.97 2.36
C GLU A 52 15.39 -17.51 2.81
N SER A 53 16.50 -16.83 3.06
CA SER A 53 16.49 -15.39 3.43
C SER A 53 15.95 -14.52 2.30
N PHE A 54 16.23 -14.88 1.05
CA PHE A 54 15.70 -14.15 -0.09
C PHE A 54 14.19 -14.37 -0.25
N ASP A 55 13.72 -15.60 -0.09
CA ASP A 55 12.31 -15.94 -0.15
C ASP A 55 11.52 -15.25 0.96
N MET A 56 12.07 -15.18 2.18
CA MET A 56 11.46 -14.41 3.28
C MET A 56 11.36 -12.93 2.95
N PHE A 57 12.40 -12.34 2.39
CA PHE A 57 12.37 -10.93 1.95
C PHE A 57 11.30 -10.68 0.89
N LEU A 58 11.17 -11.57 -0.11
CA LEU A 58 10.11 -11.48 -1.12
C LEU A 58 8.72 -11.60 -0.51
N ALA A 59 8.54 -12.48 0.46
CA ALA A 59 7.29 -12.63 1.21
C ALA A 59 6.95 -11.35 1.99
N ASP A 60 7.90 -10.79 2.73
CA ASP A 60 7.71 -9.57 3.51
C ASP A 60 7.37 -8.37 2.61
N LYS A 61 8.04 -8.24 1.47
CA LYS A 61 7.70 -7.24 0.43
C LYS A 61 6.26 -7.43 -0.05
N THR A 62 5.87 -8.65 -0.37
CA THR A 62 4.53 -9.00 -0.86
C THR A 62 3.46 -8.68 0.17
N PHE A 63 3.69 -9.03 1.44
CA PHE A 63 2.77 -8.73 2.53
C PHE A 63 2.67 -7.23 2.80
N LEU A 64 3.77 -6.48 2.71
CA LEU A 64 3.74 -5.02 2.84
C LEU A 64 2.89 -4.37 1.74
N ILE A 65 3.10 -4.75 0.48
CA ILE A 65 2.31 -4.25 -0.66
C ILE A 65 0.82 -4.58 -0.46
N THR A 66 0.53 -5.80 -0.04
CA THR A 66 -0.85 -6.26 0.23
C THR A 66 -1.49 -5.45 1.36
N ALA A 67 -0.78 -5.23 2.46
CA ALA A 67 -1.27 -4.44 3.58
C ALA A 67 -1.54 -2.98 3.18
N ILE A 68 -0.62 -2.35 2.44
CA ILE A 68 -0.80 -0.99 1.91
C ILE A 68 -2.04 -0.93 1.01
N HIS A 69 -2.17 -1.86 0.06
CA HIS A 69 -3.31 -1.91 -0.85
C HIS A 69 -4.65 -2.04 -0.10
N HIS A 70 -4.76 -3.00 0.82
CA HIS A 70 -5.99 -3.19 1.58
C HIS A 70 -6.30 -1.99 2.47
N SER A 71 -5.30 -1.34 3.06
CA SER A 71 -5.49 -0.11 3.83
C SER A 71 -6.12 0.99 2.96
N ILE A 72 -5.53 1.26 1.80
CA ILE A 72 -6.01 2.28 0.87
C ILE A 72 -7.43 1.98 0.41
N VAL A 73 -7.72 0.75 -0.05
CA VAL A 73 -9.06 0.37 -0.54
C VAL A 73 -10.11 0.46 0.56
N ASN A 74 -9.79 0.06 1.79
CA ASN A 74 -10.74 0.15 2.90
C ASN A 74 -10.96 1.61 3.32
N MET A 75 -9.91 2.45 3.34
CA MET A 75 -10.05 3.89 3.60
C MET A 75 -10.89 4.60 2.53
N GLU A 76 -10.70 4.29 1.25
CA GLU A 76 -11.52 4.84 0.16
C GLU A 76 -13.00 4.47 0.32
N LYS A 77 -13.28 3.19 0.59
CA LYS A 77 -14.65 2.74 0.83
C LYS A 77 -15.26 3.40 2.06
N LEU A 78 -14.51 3.46 3.17
CA LEU A 78 -14.99 4.08 4.40
C LEU A 78 -15.28 5.57 4.16
N ASN A 79 -14.36 6.28 3.49
CA ASN A 79 -14.55 7.69 3.15
C ASN A 79 -15.79 7.91 2.28
N ALA A 80 -15.97 7.11 1.22
CA ALA A 80 -17.15 7.20 0.36
C ALA A 80 -18.46 6.95 1.11
N GLU A 81 -18.50 5.96 2.00
CA GLU A 81 -19.65 5.64 2.82
C GLU A 81 -19.98 6.76 3.82
N LEU A 82 -18.97 7.38 4.41
CA LEU A 82 -19.14 8.50 5.34
C LEU A 82 -19.63 9.76 4.62
N ILE A 83 -19.06 10.10 3.47
CA ILE A 83 -19.50 11.23 2.63
C ILE A 83 -20.98 11.07 2.24
N ASN A 84 -21.39 9.88 1.81
CA ASN A 84 -22.79 9.61 1.46
C ASN A 84 -23.76 9.75 2.65
N ARG A 85 -23.25 9.76 3.87
CA ARG A 85 -23.99 10.00 5.11
C ARG A 85 -23.80 11.41 5.66
N GLY A 86 -23.18 12.31 4.89
CA GLY A 86 -22.93 13.70 5.27
C GLY A 86 -21.73 13.91 6.20
N ASP A 87 -20.89 12.88 6.40
CA ASP A 87 -19.68 12.96 7.22
C ASP A 87 -18.43 13.07 6.33
N THR A 88 -17.88 14.26 6.21
CA THR A 88 -16.67 14.53 5.40
C THR A 88 -15.37 14.53 6.23
N SER A 89 -15.43 14.22 7.50
CA SER A 89 -14.30 14.35 8.43
C SER A 89 -13.14 13.39 8.18
N PHE A 90 -13.33 12.37 7.33
CA PHE A 90 -12.29 11.41 6.96
C PHE A 90 -11.63 11.70 5.61
N GLN A 91 -12.20 12.61 4.81
CA GLN A 91 -11.74 12.89 3.44
C GLN A 91 -10.27 13.34 3.40
N GLY A 92 -9.89 14.30 4.25
CA GLY A 92 -8.53 14.83 4.28
C GLY A 92 -7.48 13.82 4.77
N VAL A 93 -7.88 12.81 5.55
CA VAL A 93 -6.97 11.77 6.08
C VAL A 93 -6.44 10.89 4.95
N LEU A 94 -7.30 10.43 4.06
CA LEU A 94 -6.89 9.61 2.92
C LEU A 94 -5.90 10.34 2.01
N ASP A 95 -6.22 11.59 1.65
CA ASP A 95 -5.40 12.39 0.74
C ASP A 95 -4.05 12.79 1.37
N SER A 96 -3.99 12.91 2.70
CA SER A 96 -2.72 13.16 3.42
C SER A 96 -1.80 11.93 3.45
N ILE A 97 -2.33 10.73 3.29
CA ILE A 97 -1.55 9.48 3.27
C ILE A 97 -1.04 9.17 1.87
N ALA A 98 -1.93 9.18 0.88
CA ALA A 98 -1.58 8.83 -0.48
C ALA A 98 -2.35 9.69 -1.49
N THR A 99 -1.63 10.28 -2.43
CA THR A 99 -2.22 10.99 -3.56
C THR A 99 -3.04 10.04 -4.44
N GLU A 100 -3.90 10.57 -5.30
CA GLU A 100 -4.68 9.75 -6.23
C GLU A 100 -3.78 8.92 -7.16
N GLU A 101 -2.67 9.48 -7.63
CA GLU A 101 -1.71 8.78 -8.48
C GLU A 101 -0.99 7.66 -7.72
N GLU A 102 -0.57 7.91 -6.47
CA GLU A 102 0.01 6.85 -5.62
C GLU A 102 -0.99 5.72 -5.37
N ARG A 103 -2.26 6.05 -5.09
CA ARG A 103 -3.32 5.03 -4.91
C ARG A 103 -3.52 4.17 -6.16
N LYS A 104 -3.50 4.80 -7.34
CA LYS A 104 -3.56 4.07 -8.63
C LYS A 104 -2.35 3.16 -8.80
N GLN A 105 -1.15 3.66 -8.54
CA GLN A 105 0.09 2.89 -8.64
C GLN A 105 0.12 1.71 -7.67
N ILE A 106 -0.36 1.88 -6.44
CA ILE A 106 -0.48 0.80 -5.44
C ILE A 106 -1.39 -0.33 -5.95
N ARG A 107 -2.50 -0.01 -6.63
CA ARG A 107 -3.37 -1.03 -7.23
C ARG A 107 -2.67 -1.79 -8.38
N ILE A 108 -1.89 -1.08 -9.18
CA ILE A 108 -1.09 -1.69 -10.25
C ILE A 108 -0.08 -2.68 -9.67
N TRP A 109 0.63 -2.30 -8.61
CA TRP A 109 1.60 -3.18 -7.95
C TRP A 109 0.99 -4.44 -7.36
N ARG A 110 -0.11 -4.26 -6.66
CA ARG A 110 -0.82 -5.41 -6.11
C ARG A 110 -1.21 -6.38 -7.23
N ASN A 111 -1.71 -5.87 -8.35
CA ASN A 111 -2.06 -6.69 -9.50
C ASN A 111 -0.84 -7.41 -10.08
N MET A 112 0.27 -6.70 -10.27
CA MET A 112 1.53 -7.29 -10.73
C MET A 112 2.04 -8.38 -9.79
N ASN A 113 1.93 -8.15 -8.48
CA ASN A 113 2.42 -9.07 -7.48
C ASN A 113 1.57 -10.35 -7.36
N GLU A 114 0.27 -10.28 -7.66
CA GLU A 114 -0.63 -11.44 -7.66
C GLU A 114 -0.62 -12.23 -8.98
N HIS A 115 -0.17 -11.62 -10.06
CA HIS A 115 -0.18 -12.17 -11.42
C HIS A 115 1.21 -12.11 -12.07
N ASP A 116 2.27 -12.30 -11.29
CA ASP A 116 3.65 -12.17 -11.74
C ASP A 116 3.97 -13.03 -12.97
N LEU A 117 3.48 -14.26 -13.01
CA LEU A 117 3.67 -15.19 -14.15
C LEU A 117 3.04 -14.66 -15.45
N ASP A 118 1.90 -13.96 -15.36
CA ASP A 118 1.27 -13.35 -16.53
C ASP A 118 2.17 -12.25 -17.09
N TYR A 119 2.78 -11.45 -16.21
CA TYR A 119 3.70 -10.37 -16.60
C TYR A 119 5.00 -10.90 -17.17
N LEU A 120 5.57 -11.95 -16.58
CA LEU A 120 6.76 -12.63 -17.12
C LEU A 120 6.50 -13.25 -18.50
N SER A 121 5.26 -13.62 -18.78
CA SER A 121 4.81 -14.18 -20.07
C SER A 121 4.32 -13.11 -21.05
N ASN A 122 4.50 -11.82 -20.78
CA ASN A 122 4.00 -10.69 -21.55
C ASN A 122 2.48 -10.63 -21.74
N ASN A 123 1.71 -11.19 -20.81
CA ASN A 123 0.25 -11.22 -20.81
C ASN A 123 -0.40 -10.38 -19.70
N GLY A 124 0.38 -9.63 -18.93
CA GLY A 124 -0.12 -8.81 -17.82
C GLY A 124 -0.97 -7.62 -18.30
N ASN A 125 -2.02 -7.30 -17.55
CA ASN A 125 -2.94 -6.18 -17.85
C ASN A 125 -2.23 -4.80 -17.85
N TYR A 126 -1.14 -4.68 -17.10
CA TYR A 126 -0.32 -3.46 -16.98
C TYR A 126 1.10 -3.71 -17.51
N GLN A 127 1.23 -4.44 -18.61
CA GLN A 127 2.53 -4.86 -19.14
C GLN A 127 3.49 -3.69 -19.43
N LYS A 128 2.94 -2.53 -19.81
CA LYS A 128 3.75 -1.33 -20.07
C LYS A 128 4.33 -0.74 -18.77
N GLU A 129 3.58 -0.83 -17.69
CA GLU A 129 3.98 -0.35 -16.37
C GLU A 129 4.90 -1.34 -15.66
N PHE A 130 4.89 -2.61 -16.07
CA PHE A 130 5.75 -3.66 -15.51
C PHE A 130 7.24 -3.35 -15.74
N ILE A 131 7.57 -2.75 -16.89
CA ILE A 131 8.91 -2.24 -17.17
C ILE A 131 8.87 -0.72 -17.01
N THR A 132 8.89 -0.26 -15.78
CA THR A 132 8.91 1.18 -15.50
C THR A 132 10.33 1.68 -15.48
N THR A 133 10.61 2.70 -16.29
CA THR A 133 11.84 3.45 -16.23
C THR A 133 11.73 4.52 -15.15
N ALA A 134 12.31 4.28 -13.98
CA ALA A 134 12.42 5.30 -12.95
C ALA A 134 13.66 6.17 -13.20
N LYS A 135 13.45 7.49 -13.34
CA LYS A 135 14.53 8.47 -13.42
C LYS A 135 14.60 9.24 -12.11
N LYS A 136 15.67 9.07 -11.36
CA LYS A 136 15.91 9.86 -10.16
C LYS A 136 17.40 10.09 -9.97
N GLY A 137 17.79 11.31 -9.61
CA GLY A 137 19.18 11.66 -9.33
C GLY A 137 20.16 11.46 -10.50
N GLY A 138 19.69 11.55 -11.76
CA GLY A 138 20.53 11.36 -12.96
C GLY A 138 20.68 9.89 -13.40
N TYR A 139 20.11 8.95 -12.67
CA TYR A 139 20.13 7.53 -13.02
C TYR A 139 18.82 7.11 -13.66
N THR A 140 18.90 6.18 -14.63
CA THR A 140 17.76 5.55 -15.27
C THR A 140 17.75 4.08 -14.86
N PHE A 141 16.66 3.62 -14.26
CA PHE A 141 16.47 2.22 -13.88
C PHE A 141 15.28 1.66 -14.64
N GLU A 142 15.48 0.52 -15.28
CA GLU A 142 14.37 -0.33 -15.72
C GLU A 142 14.05 -1.27 -14.56
N THR A 143 12.87 -1.15 -14.00
CA THR A 143 12.49 -1.97 -12.88
C THR A 143 11.00 -2.31 -12.90
N ASN A 144 10.73 -3.57 -12.71
CA ASN A 144 9.43 -4.12 -12.36
C ASN A 144 9.32 -4.31 -10.82
N ALA A 145 10.33 -3.86 -10.07
CA ALA A 145 10.55 -4.31 -8.72
C ALA A 145 10.91 -3.17 -7.77
N PHE A 146 11.13 -3.58 -6.56
CA PHE A 146 11.76 -2.84 -5.51
C PHE A 146 13.17 -2.36 -5.90
N VAL A 147 13.42 -1.07 -5.74
CA VAL A 147 14.72 -0.46 -6.00
C VAL A 147 15.17 0.31 -4.76
N THR A 148 16.38 0.03 -4.32
CA THR A 148 17.08 0.88 -3.35
C THR A 148 17.96 1.86 -4.11
N LEU A 149 17.73 3.15 -3.95
CA LEU A 149 18.62 4.19 -4.43
C LEU A 149 19.50 4.65 -3.28
N ILE A 150 20.82 4.68 -3.52
CA ILE A 150 21.78 5.21 -2.58
C ILE A 150 22.27 6.56 -3.11
N HIS A 151 22.09 7.63 -2.31
CA HIS A 151 22.60 8.95 -2.64
C HIS A 151 23.35 9.51 -1.40
N GLY A 152 24.65 9.49 -1.43
CA GLY A 152 25.48 9.75 -0.25
C GLY A 152 25.19 8.71 0.84
N ASP A 153 24.87 9.16 2.04
CA ASP A 153 24.49 8.29 3.17
C ASP A 153 22.99 7.97 3.22
N ALA A 154 22.19 8.54 2.30
CA ALA A 154 20.75 8.31 2.28
C ALA A 154 20.38 7.11 1.41
N LYS A 155 19.60 6.19 1.98
CA LYS A 155 18.97 5.09 1.25
C LYS A 155 17.50 5.49 0.96
N ILE A 156 17.07 5.39 -0.29
CA ILE A 156 15.69 5.66 -0.71
C ILE A 156 15.12 4.37 -1.25
N PHE A 157 14.03 3.92 -0.67
CA PHE A 157 13.34 2.70 -1.08
C PHE A 157 12.17 3.05 -2.01
N LEU A 158 12.22 2.52 -3.23
CA LEU A 158 11.17 2.70 -4.23
C LEU A 158 10.49 1.37 -4.51
N ILE A 159 9.16 1.38 -4.54
CA ILE A 159 8.37 0.31 -5.14
C ILE A 159 7.54 0.95 -6.25
N GLY A 160 7.77 0.54 -7.51
CA GLY A 160 7.09 1.08 -8.66
C GLY A 160 7.13 2.62 -8.77
N GLY A 161 8.22 3.24 -8.32
CA GLY A 161 8.41 4.70 -8.34
C GLY A 161 7.85 5.47 -7.14
N ILE A 162 7.16 4.82 -6.20
CA ILE A 162 6.74 5.46 -4.93
C ILE A 162 7.84 5.30 -3.88
N GLU A 163 8.17 6.39 -3.21
CA GLU A 163 9.06 6.38 -2.05
C GLU A 163 8.34 5.79 -0.85
N ILE A 164 8.65 4.53 -0.53
CA ILE A 164 7.97 3.77 0.52
C ILE A 164 8.16 4.41 1.89
N ASP A 165 9.35 4.91 2.19
CA ASP A 165 9.61 5.58 3.47
C ASP A 165 8.67 6.76 3.70
N LYS A 166 8.46 7.58 2.66
CA LYS A 166 7.55 8.73 2.74
C LYS A 166 6.09 8.31 2.89
N LEU A 167 5.70 7.26 2.18
CA LEU A 167 4.34 6.71 2.30
C LEU A 167 4.10 6.17 3.72
N LEU A 168 5.03 5.38 4.25
CA LEU A 168 4.94 4.81 5.59
C LEU A 168 4.99 5.87 6.69
N PHE A 169 5.81 6.91 6.51
CA PHE A 169 5.83 8.06 7.40
C PHE A 169 4.44 8.71 7.46
N ARG A 170 3.81 8.95 6.31
CA ARG A 170 2.45 9.52 6.26
C ARG A 170 1.41 8.60 6.90
N PHE A 171 1.51 7.27 6.74
CA PHE A 171 0.67 6.31 7.47
C PHE A 171 0.83 6.48 8.98
N ARG A 172 2.07 6.58 9.46
CA ARG A 172 2.39 6.71 10.88
C ARG A 172 1.82 8.00 11.48
N GLU A 173 2.02 9.12 10.81
CA GLU A 173 1.53 10.43 11.25
C GLU A 173 -0.01 10.48 11.34
N ASN A 174 -0.70 9.78 10.44
CA ASN A 174 -2.16 9.78 10.38
C ASN A 174 -2.81 8.65 11.21
N MET A 175 -2.02 7.73 11.80
CA MET A 175 -2.55 6.54 12.47
C MET A 175 -3.52 6.87 13.59
N ALA A 176 -3.22 7.87 14.41
CA ALA A 176 -4.10 8.29 15.51
C ALA A 176 -5.48 8.75 15.01
N GLN A 177 -5.52 9.50 13.91
CA GLN A 177 -6.78 9.94 13.28
C GLN A 177 -7.56 8.78 12.69
N ILE A 178 -6.87 7.85 12.00
CA ILE A 178 -7.49 6.65 11.43
C ILE A 178 -8.13 5.81 12.54
N GLN A 179 -7.40 5.56 13.62
CA GLN A 179 -7.88 4.76 14.74
C GLN A 179 -9.06 5.42 15.44
N LYS A 180 -8.96 6.72 15.71
CA LYS A 180 -10.04 7.50 16.32
C LYS A 180 -11.31 7.40 15.46
N LYS A 181 -11.20 7.66 14.15
CA LYS A 181 -12.35 7.64 13.26
C LYS A 181 -12.93 6.24 13.09
N SER A 182 -12.09 5.23 12.94
CA SER A 182 -12.54 3.84 12.88
C SER A 182 -13.30 3.43 14.15
N LYS A 183 -12.82 3.86 15.32
CA LYS A 183 -13.48 3.61 16.60
C LYS A 183 -14.83 4.34 16.70
N GLU A 184 -14.90 5.62 16.33
CA GLU A 184 -16.14 6.41 16.34
C GLU A 184 -17.22 5.78 15.44
N VAL A 185 -16.83 5.33 14.23
CA VAL A 185 -17.74 4.65 13.30
C VAL A 185 -18.17 3.29 13.86
N PHE A 186 -17.22 2.53 14.41
CA PHE A 186 -17.54 1.25 15.04
C PHE A 186 -18.55 1.42 16.17
N GLU A 187 -18.31 2.32 17.11
CA GLU A 187 -19.19 2.55 18.26
C GLU A 187 -20.58 3.08 17.85
N ARG A 188 -20.66 3.86 16.77
CA ARG A 188 -21.92 4.40 16.25
C ARG A 188 -22.82 3.32 15.62
N TYR A 189 -22.21 2.39 14.89
CA TYR A 189 -22.95 1.42 14.05
C TYR A 189 -22.88 -0.04 14.53
N PHE A 190 -22.07 -0.32 15.55
CA PHE A 190 -22.05 -1.61 16.22
C PHE A 190 -23.14 -1.64 17.31
N ARG A 191 -24.31 -2.10 16.90
CA ARG A 191 -25.47 -2.31 17.79
C ARG A 191 -26.12 -3.68 17.53
#